data_08549b40d4202c0d99a0f2fdfead8dce
#
_entry.id   08549b40d4202c0d99a0f2fdfead8dce
#
_cell.length_a   1.000
_cell.length_b   1.000
_cell.length_c   1.000
_cell.angle_alpha   90.00
_cell.angle_beta   90.00
_cell.angle_gamma   90.00
#
_symmetry.space_group_name_H-M   'P 1'
#
loop_
_entity.id
_entity.type
_entity.pdbx_description
1 polymer ?
#
loop_
_entity_poly.entity_id
_entity_poly.type
_entity_poly.pdbx_seq_one_letter_code
_entity_poly.pdbx_strand_id
1 'polypeptide(L)'
;MILRDATPEDATTIAQLGADAFCAAFAHLYNQQDLGGFLAASHSPARTAAEIVDPGMRIRLAIDDDGKLIGFCKLVLACGWPEHARAERVIELKQLYTDPAVTGRGIGAALMDWVLDEARVQNAGEIQLSVYSDNHGAQRFYARYGFEKVADIHFMVGEQRDEEFLFSRVL
;
A
#
# COMPACT_ATOMS: atom_id res chain seq x y z
N MET A 1 -6.82 14.28 13.33
CA MET A 1 -6.01 13.59 12.28
C MET A 1 -5.97 14.46 11.03
N ILE A 2 -4.79 14.68 10.45
CA ILE A 2 -4.58 15.39 9.19
C ILE A 2 -3.91 14.47 8.16
N LEU A 3 -4.18 14.71 6.88
CA LEU A 3 -3.48 14.06 5.77
C LEU A 3 -2.51 15.05 5.12
N ARG A 4 -1.26 14.63 4.87
CA ARG A 4 -0.26 15.43 4.14
C ARG A 4 0.62 14.56 3.26
N ASP A 5 1.31 15.18 2.33
CA ASP A 5 2.32 14.50 1.51
C ASP A 5 3.55 14.16 2.35
N ALA A 6 4.23 13.08 1.98
CA ALA A 6 5.50 12.70 2.58
C ALA A 6 6.61 13.65 2.12
N THR A 7 7.55 13.92 3.04
CA THR A 7 8.79 14.62 2.76
C THR A 7 9.99 13.72 3.05
N PRO A 8 11.19 14.01 2.53
CA PRO A 8 12.36 13.16 2.78
C PRO A 8 12.66 12.89 4.26
N GLU A 9 12.29 13.80 5.15
CA GLU A 9 12.45 13.67 6.60
C GLU A 9 11.57 12.56 7.19
N ASP A 10 10.50 12.16 6.50
CA ASP A 10 9.59 11.12 6.95
C ASP A 10 10.08 9.69 6.61
N ALA A 11 11.14 9.55 5.82
CA ALA A 11 11.56 8.27 5.24
C ALA A 11 11.77 7.17 6.29
N THR A 12 12.44 7.48 7.39
CA THR A 12 12.68 6.51 8.47
C THR A 12 11.40 6.11 9.18
N THR A 13 10.52 7.06 9.47
CA THR A 13 9.27 6.80 10.18
C THR A 13 8.28 6.00 9.33
N ILE A 14 8.20 6.30 8.02
CA ILE A 14 7.39 5.52 7.07
C ILE A 14 7.93 4.09 6.95
N ALA A 15 9.25 3.93 6.80
CA ALA A 15 9.87 2.61 6.69
C ALA A 15 9.61 1.77 7.95
N GLN A 16 9.72 2.36 9.14
CA GLN A 16 9.44 1.67 10.40
C GLN A 16 7.97 1.26 10.51
N LEU A 17 7.03 2.18 10.27
CA LEU A 17 5.61 1.86 10.31
C LEU A 17 5.24 0.77 9.29
N GLY A 18 5.80 0.83 8.08
CA GLY A 18 5.61 -0.19 7.06
C GLY A 18 6.10 -1.57 7.49
N ALA A 19 7.29 -1.63 8.08
CA ALA A 19 7.85 -2.87 8.61
C ALA A 19 7.01 -3.44 9.77
N ASP A 20 6.60 -2.58 10.71
CA ASP A 20 5.78 -2.99 11.86
C ASP A 20 4.40 -3.51 11.42
N ALA A 21 3.74 -2.80 10.50
CA ALA A 21 2.45 -3.21 9.96
C ALA A 21 2.55 -4.52 9.16
N PHE A 22 3.58 -4.67 8.33
CA PHE A 22 3.84 -5.92 7.60
C PHE A 22 4.11 -7.08 8.56
N CYS A 23 4.97 -6.89 9.56
CA CYS A 23 5.27 -7.91 10.54
C CYS A 23 4.03 -8.32 11.37
N ALA A 24 3.23 -7.35 11.79
CA ALA A 24 2.01 -7.63 12.55
C ALA A 24 1.01 -8.49 11.76
N ALA A 25 0.93 -8.29 10.45
CA ALA A 25 0.03 -9.03 9.57
C ALA A 25 0.60 -10.37 9.09
N PHE A 26 1.89 -10.45 8.78
CA PHE A 26 2.44 -11.50 7.93
C PHE A 26 3.71 -12.19 8.47
N ALA A 27 4.36 -11.71 9.55
CA ALA A 27 5.64 -12.27 10.01
C ALA A 27 5.57 -13.78 10.29
N HIS A 28 4.41 -14.29 10.73
CA HIS A 28 4.19 -15.71 11.02
C HIS A 28 4.24 -16.62 9.79
N LEU A 29 4.18 -16.07 8.56
CA LEU A 29 4.21 -16.81 7.31
C LEU A 29 5.65 -17.12 6.84
N TYR A 30 6.66 -16.41 7.36
CA TYR A 30 8.00 -16.42 6.82
C TYR A 30 9.04 -16.89 7.82
N ASN A 31 10.13 -17.48 7.31
CA ASN A 31 11.35 -17.66 8.09
C ASN A 31 12.08 -16.31 8.29
N GLN A 32 12.99 -16.26 9.25
CA GLN A 32 13.69 -15.01 9.61
C GLN A 32 14.55 -14.45 8.46
N GLN A 33 15.14 -15.31 7.65
CA GLN A 33 16.00 -14.88 6.54
C GLN A 33 15.18 -14.20 5.43
N ASP A 34 14.09 -14.83 5.00
CA ASP A 34 13.20 -14.30 3.97
C ASP A 34 12.54 -13.01 4.43
N LEU A 35 12.02 -12.97 5.67
CA LEU A 35 11.42 -11.78 6.26
C LEU A 35 12.43 -10.64 6.36
N GLY A 36 13.63 -10.90 6.89
CA GLY A 36 14.67 -9.88 7.04
C GLY A 36 15.13 -9.30 5.69
N GLY A 37 15.31 -10.17 4.69
CA GLY A 37 15.66 -9.74 3.33
C GLY A 37 14.57 -8.89 2.68
N PHE A 38 13.31 -9.30 2.82
CA PHE A 38 12.17 -8.52 2.32
C PHE A 38 12.05 -7.14 2.98
N LEU A 39 12.13 -7.08 4.31
CA LEU A 39 12.04 -5.82 5.03
C LEU A 39 13.19 -4.86 4.65
N ALA A 40 14.41 -5.37 4.52
CA ALA A 40 15.55 -4.59 4.10
C ALA A 40 15.40 -4.02 2.68
N ALA A 41 14.79 -4.78 1.77
CA ALA A 41 14.57 -4.36 0.39
C ALA A 41 13.37 -3.42 0.23
N SER A 42 12.27 -3.64 0.96
CA SER A 42 10.97 -3.00 0.73
C SER A 42 10.61 -1.94 1.77
N HIS A 43 11.13 -2.04 2.98
CA HIS A 43 10.81 -1.17 4.12
C HIS A 43 12.07 -0.56 4.75
N SER A 44 13.12 -0.30 3.97
CA SER A 44 14.29 0.42 4.46
C SER A 44 14.12 1.93 4.32
N PRO A 45 14.75 2.74 5.19
CA PRO A 45 14.75 4.20 5.05
C PRO A 45 15.28 4.68 3.70
N ALA A 46 16.35 4.03 3.18
CA ALA A 46 16.94 4.38 1.90
C ALA A 46 15.97 4.14 0.73
N ARG A 47 15.27 3.00 0.72
CA ARG A 47 14.23 2.71 -0.27
C ARG A 47 13.09 3.72 -0.20
N THR A 48 12.60 4.00 1.01
CA THR A 48 11.52 4.95 1.22
C THR A 48 11.90 6.36 0.81
N ALA A 49 13.12 6.80 1.12
CA ALA A 49 13.62 8.11 0.68
C ALA A 49 13.66 8.23 -0.85
N ALA A 50 14.09 7.19 -1.56
CA ALA A 50 14.08 7.15 -3.01
C ALA A 50 12.64 7.22 -3.57
N GLU A 51 11.69 6.51 -2.95
CA GLU A 51 10.27 6.52 -3.35
C GLU A 51 9.60 7.88 -3.13
N ILE A 52 9.98 8.61 -2.07
CA ILE A 52 9.41 9.95 -1.77
C ILE A 52 9.76 10.97 -2.87
N VAL A 53 10.96 10.90 -3.43
CA VAL A 53 11.41 11.84 -4.47
C VAL A 53 11.14 11.35 -5.89
N ASP A 54 10.60 10.15 -6.06
CA ASP A 54 10.25 9.59 -7.36
C ASP A 54 9.02 10.30 -7.94
N PRO A 55 9.11 10.98 -9.11
CA PRO A 55 7.96 11.64 -9.72
C PRO A 55 6.85 10.68 -10.15
N GLY A 56 7.15 9.39 -10.32
CA GLY A 56 6.19 8.32 -10.61
C GLY A 56 5.45 7.79 -9.38
N MET A 57 5.69 8.37 -8.20
CA MET A 57 5.06 7.93 -6.96
C MET A 57 4.33 9.07 -6.25
N ARG A 58 3.35 8.70 -5.44
CA ARG A 58 2.66 9.58 -4.48
C ARG A 58 2.56 8.87 -3.15
N ILE A 59 2.99 9.55 -2.08
CA ILE A 59 2.95 8.99 -0.72
C ILE A 59 2.20 9.95 0.18
N ARG A 60 1.07 9.48 0.74
CA ARG A 60 0.21 10.26 1.64
C ARG A 60 0.27 9.71 3.04
N LEU A 61 0.45 10.59 4.01
CA LEU A 61 0.57 10.29 5.43
C LEU A 61 -0.69 10.68 6.18
N ALA A 62 -1.09 9.87 7.14
CA ALA A 62 -2.07 10.20 8.16
C ALA A 62 -1.35 10.49 9.48
N ILE A 63 -1.47 11.70 9.97
CA ILE A 63 -0.82 12.20 11.20
C ILE A 63 -1.89 12.47 12.23
N ASP A 64 -1.71 11.99 13.46
CA ASP A 64 -2.63 12.27 14.55
C ASP A 64 -2.44 13.68 15.15
N ASP A 65 -3.22 14.01 16.16
CA ASP A 65 -3.22 15.33 16.78
C ASP A 65 -1.95 15.59 17.61
N ASP A 66 -1.20 14.54 17.96
CA ASP A 66 0.10 14.62 18.64
C ASP A 66 1.28 14.67 17.66
N GLY A 67 1.02 14.68 16.35
CA GLY A 67 2.04 14.71 15.31
C GLY A 67 2.64 13.35 14.97
N LYS A 68 2.08 12.25 15.48
CA LYS A 68 2.57 10.89 15.20
C LYS A 68 2.02 10.39 13.88
N LEU A 69 2.87 9.69 13.10
CA LEU A 69 2.44 8.94 11.93
C LEU A 69 1.62 7.71 12.36
N ILE A 70 0.37 7.64 11.91
CA ILE A 70 -0.58 6.57 12.25
C ILE A 70 -1.07 5.77 11.03
N GLY A 71 -0.63 6.13 9.84
CA GLY A 71 -0.91 5.40 8.61
C GLY A 71 -0.33 6.10 7.39
N PHE A 72 -0.17 5.37 6.32
CA PHE A 72 0.23 5.92 5.03
C PHE A 72 -0.29 5.07 3.87
N CYS A 73 -0.33 5.65 2.68
CA CYS A 73 -0.48 4.92 1.44
C CYS A 73 0.54 5.36 0.39
N LYS A 74 0.87 4.44 -0.52
CA LYS A 74 1.77 4.67 -1.66
C LYS A 74 1.04 4.32 -2.95
N LEU A 75 1.02 5.27 -3.88
CA LEU A 75 0.57 5.07 -5.26
C LEU A 75 1.77 5.04 -6.21
N VAL A 76 1.73 4.15 -7.17
CA VAL A 76 2.61 4.15 -8.33
C VAL A 76 1.78 4.63 -9.53
N LEU A 77 2.25 5.67 -10.22
CA LEU A 77 1.55 6.28 -11.36
C LEU A 77 1.78 5.50 -12.66
N ALA A 78 1.83 4.17 -12.54
CA ALA A 78 2.00 3.23 -13.63
C ALA A 78 1.19 1.96 -13.35
N CYS A 79 0.88 1.23 -14.41
CA CYS A 79 0.18 -0.05 -14.31
C CYS A 79 1.11 -1.14 -13.79
N GLY A 80 0.71 -1.81 -12.71
CA GLY A 80 1.47 -2.93 -12.14
C GLY A 80 1.28 -4.23 -12.91
N TRP A 81 0.07 -4.44 -13.46
CA TRP A 81 -0.33 -5.67 -14.17
C TRP A 81 -1.01 -5.31 -15.50
N PRO A 82 -0.23 -4.95 -16.54
CA PRO A 82 -0.78 -4.48 -17.81
C PRO A 82 -1.63 -5.53 -18.54
N GLU A 83 -1.36 -6.81 -18.33
CA GLU A 83 -2.14 -7.92 -18.90
C GLU A 83 -3.58 -7.98 -18.36
N HIS A 84 -3.84 -7.35 -17.23
CA HIS A 84 -5.17 -7.27 -16.59
C HIS A 84 -5.77 -5.86 -16.62
N ALA A 85 -5.13 -4.93 -17.33
CA ALA A 85 -5.61 -3.55 -17.43
C ALA A 85 -6.95 -3.49 -18.20
N ARG A 86 -7.91 -2.75 -17.64
CA ARG A 86 -9.25 -2.54 -18.21
C ARG A 86 -9.49 -1.08 -18.65
N ALA A 87 -8.51 -0.21 -18.40
CA ALA A 87 -8.51 1.18 -18.83
C ALA A 87 -7.17 1.54 -19.47
N GLU A 88 -7.15 2.63 -20.23
CA GLU A 88 -5.94 3.11 -20.90
C GLU A 88 -4.88 3.61 -19.89
N ARG A 89 -5.33 4.31 -18.85
CA ARG A 89 -4.46 4.80 -17.78
C ARG A 89 -4.80 4.12 -16.46
N VAL A 90 -3.88 3.29 -16.01
CA VAL A 90 -3.99 2.50 -14.77
C VAL A 90 -2.90 2.94 -13.81
N ILE A 91 -3.24 3.08 -12.54
CA ILE A 91 -2.29 3.30 -11.44
C ILE A 91 -2.38 2.16 -10.42
N GLU A 92 -1.32 1.97 -9.63
CA GLU A 92 -1.26 0.94 -8.60
C GLU A 92 -1.33 1.56 -7.20
N LEU A 93 -2.25 1.07 -6.37
CA LEU A 93 -2.17 1.26 -4.93
C LEU A 93 -1.21 0.20 -4.36
N LYS A 94 0.06 0.60 -4.20
CA LYS A 94 1.14 -0.32 -3.80
C LYS A 94 1.08 -0.70 -2.33
N GLN A 95 0.77 0.25 -1.46
CA GLN A 95 0.70 0.03 -0.01
C GLN A 95 -0.40 0.91 0.60
N LEU A 96 -1.13 0.37 1.56
CA LEU A 96 -2.00 1.09 2.47
C LEU A 96 -1.87 0.45 3.84
N TYR A 97 -1.14 1.10 4.73
CA TYR A 97 -0.84 0.60 6.07
C TYR A 97 -1.32 1.56 7.14
N THR A 98 -1.77 1.00 8.25
CA THR A 98 -2.13 1.74 9.46
C THR A 98 -1.35 1.18 10.65
N ASP A 99 -1.08 2.03 11.63
CA ASP A 99 -0.45 1.61 12.88
C ASP A 99 -1.33 0.53 13.54
N PRO A 100 -0.80 -0.69 13.77
CA PRO A 100 -1.57 -1.79 14.38
C PRO A 100 -2.17 -1.43 15.73
N ALA A 101 -1.56 -0.48 16.46
CA ALA A 101 -2.02 -0.04 17.78
C ALA A 101 -3.24 0.89 17.74
N VAL A 102 -3.57 1.47 16.58
CA VAL A 102 -4.65 2.48 16.45
C VAL A 102 -5.66 2.16 15.34
N THR A 103 -5.89 0.88 15.08
CA THR A 103 -6.84 0.42 14.07
C THR A 103 -8.30 0.81 14.40
N GLY A 104 -9.18 0.78 13.40
CA GLY A 104 -10.61 1.06 13.58
C GLY A 104 -11.00 2.53 13.72
N ARG A 105 -10.06 3.47 13.59
CA ARG A 105 -10.28 4.92 13.74
C ARG A 105 -10.54 5.65 12.40
N GLY A 106 -10.89 4.92 11.34
CA GLY A 106 -11.18 5.50 10.04
C GLY A 106 -9.93 5.92 9.24
N ILE A 107 -8.72 5.60 9.71
CA ILE A 107 -7.45 6.00 9.06
C ILE A 107 -7.37 5.45 7.65
N GLY A 108 -7.62 4.14 7.48
CA GLY A 108 -7.61 3.49 6.18
C GLY A 108 -8.66 4.07 5.22
N ALA A 109 -9.85 4.44 5.76
CA ALA A 109 -10.89 5.09 4.97
C ALA A 109 -10.43 6.46 4.45
N ALA A 110 -9.88 7.31 5.32
CA ALA A 110 -9.39 8.63 4.93
C ALA A 110 -8.26 8.55 3.89
N LEU A 111 -7.35 7.59 4.03
CA LEU A 111 -6.30 7.35 3.03
C LEU A 111 -6.88 6.85 1.70
N MET A 112 -7.87 5.94 1.72
CA MET A 112 -8.50 5.44 0.50
C MET A 112 -9.32 6.53 -0.21
N ASP A 113 -10.01 7.39 0.52
CA ASP A 113 -10.73 8.54 -0.06
C ASP A 113 -9.74 9.45 -0.81
N TRP A 114 -8.58 9.74 -0.20
CA TRP A 114 -7.51 10.47 -0.88
C TRP A 114 -6.97 9.72 -2.11
N VAL A 115 -6.78 8.40 -2.05
CA VAL A 115 -6.34 7.58 -3.20
C VAL A 115 -7.29 7.76 -4.38
N LEU A 116 -8.60 7.74 -4.14
CA LEU A 116 -9.61 7.91 -5.19
C LEU A 116 -9.58 9.33 -5.77
N ASP A 117 -9.38 10.35 -4.94
CA ASP A 117 -9.27 11.73 -5.41
C ASP A 117 -7.97 11.95 -6.20
N GLU A 118 -6.84 11.43 -5.73
CA GLU A 118 -5.57 11.50 -6.46
C GLU A 118 -5.65 10.77 -7.81
N ALA A 119 -6.30 9.61 -7.87
CA ALA A 119 -6.52 8.90 -9.13
C ALA A 119 -7.28 9.77 -10.15
N ARG A 120 -8.29 10.53 -9.72
CA ARG A 120 -9.00 11.49 -10.58
C ARG A 120 -8.09 12.62 -11.06
N VAL A 121 -7.28 13.19 -10.14
CA VAL A 121 -6.28 14.24 -10.49
C VAL A 121 -5.30 13.73 -11.53
N GLN A 122 -4.90 12.47 -11.44
CA GLN A 122 -4.00 11.82 -12.40
C GLN A 122 -4.70 11.39 -13.71
N ASN A 123 -6.01 11.60 -13.85
CA ASN A 123 -6.83 11.10 -14.96
C ASN A 123 -6.70 9.58 -15.15
N ALA A 124 -6.57 8.83 -14.06
CA ALA A 124 -6.57 7.37 -14.10
C ALA A 124 -7.99 6.87 -14.35
N GLY A 125 -8.14 5.89 -15.23
CA GLY A 125 -9.40 5.20 -15.47
C GLY A 125 -9.55 3.92 -14.66
N GLU A 126 -8.47 3.49 -13.97
CA GLU A 126 -8.45 2.26 -13.19
C GLU A 126 -7.39 2.33 -12.09
N ILE A 127 -7.70 1.72 -10.94
CA ILE A 127 -6.74 1.47 -9.86
C ILE A 127 -6.61 -0.04 -9.69
N GLN A 128 -5.37 -0.55 -9.68
CA GLN A 128 -5.03 -1.93 -9.34
C GLN A 128 -4.35 -2.01 -7.98
N LEU A 129 -4.51 -3.12 -7.29
CA LEU A 129 -3.78 -3.48 -6.06
C LEU A 129 -3.67 -4.98 -5.91
N SER A 130 -2.64 -5.45 -5.20
CA SER A 130 -2.57 -6.84 -4.76
C SER A 130 -3.00 -6.98 -3.31
N VAL A 131 -3.60 -8.11 -2.97
CA VAL A 131 -4.00 -8.45 -1.60
C VAL A 131 -3.76 -9.94 -1.34
N TYR A 132 -3.17 -10.24 -0.17
CA TYR A 132 -2.92 -11.62 0.23
C TYR A 132 -4.22 -12.41 0.29
N SER A 133 -4.20 -13.65 -0.23
CA SER A 133 -5.41 -14.47 -0.42
C SER A 133 -6.17 -14.77 0.87
N ASP A 134 -5.48 -14.82 2.02
CA ASP A 134 -6.11 -15.05 3.32
C ASP A 134 -6.36 -13.75 4.12
N ASN A 135 -6.03 -12.58 3.55
CA ASN A 135 -6.34 -11.30 4.19
C ASN A 135 -7.79 -10.87 3.90
N HIS A 136 -8.73 -11.62 4.46
CA HIS A 136 -10.16 -11.38 4.27
C HIS A 136 -10.62 -10.01 4.78
N GLY A 137 -9.93 -9.45 5.78
CA GLY A 137 -10.20 -8.10 6.30
C GLY A 137 -9.95 -7.03 5.25
N ALA A 138 -8.77 -7.08 4.62
CA ALA A 138 -8.41 -6.16 3.55
C ALA A 138 -9.30 -6.34 2.31
N GLN A 139 -9.60 -7.59 1.93
CA GLN A 139 -10.51 -7.86 0.82
C GLN A 139 -11.88 -7.23 1.03
N ARG A 140 -12.48 -7.39 2.22
CA ARG A 140 -13.75 -6.72 2.55
C ARG A 140 -13.65 -5.20 2.56
N PHE A 141 -12.51 -4.66 3.03
CA PHE A 141 -12.26 -3.23 2.98
C PHE A 141 -12.25 -2.72 1.54
N TYR A 142 -11.47 -3.32 0.64
CA TYR A 142 -11.40 -2.91 -0.76
C TYR A 142 -12.72 -3.11 -1.50
N ALA A 143 -13.44 -4.20 -1.22
CA ALA A 143 -14.76 -4.46 -1.83
C ALA A 143 -15.78 -3.35 -1.51
N ARG A 144 -15.76 -2.78 -0.29
CA ARG A 144 -16.62 -1.63 0.05
C ARG A 144 -16.31 -0.37 -0.77
N TYR A 145 -15.09 -0.26 -1.29
CA TYR A 145 -14.68 0.81 -2.21
C TYR A 145 -14.87 0.45 -3.69
N GLY A 146 -15.56 -0.64 -3.98
CA GLY A 146 -15.87 -1.05 -5.36
C GLY A 146 -14.73 -1.74 -6.10
N PHE A 147 -13.68 -2.17 -5.39
CA PHE A 147 -12.69 -3.07 -5.97
C PHE A 147 -13.22 -4.48 -6.05
N GLU A 148 -12.88 -5.18 -7.12
CA GLU A 148 -13.23 -6.58 -7.35
C GLU A 148 -12.00 -7.40 -7.72
N LYS A 149 -12.01 -8.68 -7.38
CA LYS A 149 -10.96 -9.62 -7.78
C LYS A 149 -11.03 -9.82 -9.30
N VAL A 150 -9.89 -9.62 -9.96
CA VAL A 150 -9.78 -9.80 -11.43
C VAL A 150 -8.82 -10.92 -11.83
N ALA A 151 -7.88 -11.32 -10.96
CA ALA A 151 -6.94 -12.40 -11.23
C ALA A 151 -6.37 -13.02 -9.95
N ASP A 152 -5.84 -14.23 -10.08
CA ASP A 152 -4.91 -14.83 -9.12
C ASP A 152 -3.49 -14.46 -9.55
N ILE A 153 -2.68 -13.97 -8.61
CA ILE A 153 -1.30 -13.56 -8.81
C ILE A 153 -0.42 -14.12 -7.69
N HIS A 154 0.87 -13.91 -7.79
CA HIS A 154 1.83 -14.38 -6.79
C HIS A 154 2.72 -13.24 -6.35
N PHE A 155 3.14 -13.30 -5.09
CA PHE A 155 4.11 -12.38 -4.51
C PHE A 155 5.25 -13.16 -3.87
N MET A 156 6.50 -12.76 -4.12
CA MET A 156 7.66 -13.43 -3.54
C MET A 156 8.18 -12.66 -2.34
N VAL A 157 8.36 -13.39 -1.23
CA VAL A 157 9.10 -12.92 -0.04
C VAL A 157 10.27 -13.88 0.14
N GLY A 158 11.46 -13.48 -0.29
CA GLY A 158 12.58 -14.41 -0.43
C GLY A 158 12.23 -15.55 -1.37
N GLU A 159 12.33 -16.81 -0.89
CA GLU A 159 11.92 -18.00 -1.62
C GLU A 159 10.44 -18.39 -1.41
N GLN A 160 9.77 -17.75 -0.45
CA GLN A 160 8.35 -17.98 -0.16
C GLN A 160 7.48 -17.35 -1.26
N ARG A 161 6.64 -18.16 -1.89
CA ARG A 161 5.64 -17.73 -2.86
C ARG A 161 4.28 -17.61 -2.20
N ASP A 162 3.78 -16.40 -2.09
CA ASP A 162 2.46 -16.12 -1.53
C ASP A 162 1.40 -16.07 -2.64
N GLU A 163 0.27 -16.68 -2.37
CA GLU A 163 -0.91 -16.57 -3.22
C GLU A 163 -1.59 -15.23 -2.91
N GLU A 164 -1.73 -14.39 -3.95
CA GLU A 164 -2.38 -13.09 -3.85
C GLU A 164 -3.50 -12.95 -4.87
N PHE A 165 -4.40 -12.05 -4.60
CA PHE A 165 -5.44 -11.66 -5.54
C PHE A 165 -5.15 -10.26 -6.07
N LEU A 166 -5.20 -10.13 -7.40
CA LEU A 166 -5.26 -8.83 -8.04
C LEU A 166 -6.69 -8.30 -7.92
N PHE A 167 -6.83 -7.17 -7.24
CA PHE A 167 -8.07 -6.41 -7.18
C PHE A 167 -7.96 -5.19 -8.07
N SER A 168 -9.06 -4.82 -8.71
CA SER A 168 -9.11 -3.65 -9.57
C SER A 168 -10.45 -2.93 -9.42
N ARG A 169 -10.39 -1.60 -9.57
CA ARG A 169 -11.55 -0.72 -9.67
C ARG A 169 -11.42 0.17 -10.90
N VAL A 170 -12.38 0.10 -11.81
CA VAL A 170 -12.58 1.07 -12.90
C VAL A 170 -13.26 2.30 -12.30
N LEU A 171 -12.80 3.50 -12.66
CA LEU A 171 -13.24 4.79 -12.12
C LEU A 171 -14.27 5.46 -13.02
#